data_3d8dd9908703d3615ddf00370dfbdf2a
#
_entry.id   3d8dd9908703d3615ddf00370dfbdf2a
#
_cell.length_a   1.000
_cell.length_b   1.000
_cell.length_c   1.000
_cell.angle_alpha   90.00
_cell.angle_beta   90.00
_cell.angle_gamma   90.00
#
_symmetry.space_group_name_H-M   'P 1'
#
loop_
_entity.id
_entity.type
_entity.pdbx_description
1 polymer ?
#
loop_
_entity_poly.entity_id
_entity_poly.type
_entity_poly.pdbx_seq_one_letter_code
_entity_poly.pdbx_strand_id
1 'polypeptide(L)'
;MAKKTNSNCLVLVTGVPGSGKTLVGLQLVYTLDKLDEEINGVFLSGNGPLVEVLKHALGKESKSFVQPVHNFLKEYGGNVNSIPHENIWVYDEAQRAWDSDQVLAKRGHGNSEPDDIVKIGDRINSWSVIVALIGEGQSIHVGEEVGLPLWANAIEKSGKDWRIFCPEKLESDFSEFN
;
A
#
# COMPACT_ATOMS: atom_id res chain seq x y z
N MET A 1 -4.61 -16.41 4.14
CA MET A 1 -5.79 -16.59 3.27
C MET A 1 -5.39 -16.36 1.82
N ALA A 2 -4.88 -15.22 1.42
CA ALA A 2 -4.45 -14.92 0.05
C ALA A 2 -3.54 -16.00 -0.58
N LYS A 3 -2.47 -16.42 0.09
CA LYS A 3 -1.56 -17.51 -0.35
C LYS A 3 -2.33 -18.82 -0.63
N LYS A 4 -3.29 -19.19 0.22
CA LYS A 4 -4.07 -20.45 0.07
C LYS A 4 -5.08 -20.39 -1.09
N THR A 5 -5.64 -19.22 -1.36
CA THR A 5 -6.66 -19.04 -2.40
C THR A 5 -6.08 -18.48 -3.70
N ASN A 6 -4.78 -18.23 -3.75
CA ASN A 6 -4.08 -17.63 -4.91
C ASN A 6 -4.79 -16.36 -5.40
N SER A 7 -5.10 -15.44 -4.48
CA SER A 7 -5.89 -14.24 -4.77
C SER A 7 -5.20 -12.97 -4.31
N ASN A 8 -5.48 -11.87 -4.98
CA ASN A 8 -5.06 -10.55 -4.56
C ASN A 8 -6.00 -10.00 -3.48
N CYS A 9 -5.45 -9.29 -2.50
CA CYS A 9 -6.23 -8.73 -1.40
C CYS A 9 -5.84 -7.28 -1.13
N LEU A 10 -6.84 -6.43 -0.90
CA LEU A 10 -6.68 -5.10 -0.32
C LEU A 10 -7.25 -5.13 1.11
N VAL A 11 -6.45 -4.76 2.08
CA VAL A 11 -6.84 -4.69 3.50
C VAL A 11 -6.74 -3.24 3.95
N LEU A 12 -7.85 -2.64 4.34
CA LEU A 12 -7.92 -1.27 4.84
C LEU A 12 -7.92 -1.30 6.38
N VAL A 13 -6.90 -0.68 6.98
CA VAL A 13 -6.77 -0.56 8.43
C VAL A 13 -6.92 0.90 8.82
N THR A 14 -8.01 1.24 9.51
CA THR A 14 -8.31 2.62 9.90
C THR A 14 -8.04 2.86 11.39
N GLY A 15 -7.82 4.11 11.74
CA GLY A 15 -7.73 4.51 13.14
C GLY A 15 -7.29 5.96 13.29
N VAL A 16 -7.62 6.53 14.45
CA VAL A 16 -7.25 7.90 14.81
C VAL A 16 -5.72 8.09 14.91
N PRO A 17 -5.22 9.33 14.85
CA PRO A 17 -3.82 9.63 15.11
C PRO A 17 -3.36 9.04 16.46
N GLY A 18 -2.16 8.45 16.47
CA GLY A 18 -1.61 7.83 17.67
C GLY A 18 -2.18 6.45 18.04
N SER A 19 -3.11 5.88 17.27
CA SER A 19 -3.68 4.53 17.52
C SER A 19 -2.70 3.37 17.27
N GLY A 20 -1.49 3.65 16.81
CA GLY A 20 -0.46 2.62 16.59
C GLY A 20 -0.46 1.96 15.21
N LYS A 21 -1.21 2.46 14.22
CA LYS A 21 -1.28 1.89 12.85
C LYS A 21 0.10 1.62 12.23
N THR A 22 0.95 2.64 12.22
CA THR A 22 2.34 2.54 11.70
C THR A 22 3.11 1.43 12.41
N LEU A 23 2.99 1.33 13.74
CA LEU A 23 3.64 0.28 14.53
C LEU A 23 3.13 -1.11 14.16
N VAL A 24 1.81 -1.27 14.02
CA VAL A 24 1.19 -2.54 13.61
C VAL A 24 1.67 -2.94 12.21
N GLY A 25 1.73 -2.00 11.27
CA GLY A 25 2.24 -2.25 9.92
C GLY A 25 3.71 -2.67 9.90
N LEU A 26 4.56 -2.00 10.67
CA LEU A 26 5.97 -2.36 10.82
C LEU A 26 6.15 -3.73 11.47
N GLN A 27 5.38 -4.00 12.53
CA GLN A 27 5.43 -5.30 13.21
C GLN A 27 4.97 -6.44 12.31
N LEU A 28 3.96 -6.20 11.47
CA LEU A 28 3.50 -7.17 10.47
C LEU A 28 4.66 -7.57 9.54
N VAL A 29 5.28 -6.60 8.90
CA VAL A 29 6.38 -6.86 7.93
C VAL A 29 7.57 -7.55 8.63
N TYR A 30 7.99 -7.03 9.79
CA TYR A 30 9.09 -7.61 10.56
C TYR A 30 8.82 -9.05 11.02
N THR A 31 7.57 -9.35 11.38
CA THR A 31 7.19 -10.70 11.84
C THR A 31 7.16 -11.68 10.68
N LEU A 32 6.67 -11.23 9.51
CA LEU A 32 6.63 -12.06 8.29
C LEU A 32 8.02 -12.49 7.85
N ASP A 33 8.98 -11.56 7.83
CA ASP A 33 10.39 -11.83 7.51
C ASP A 33 11.03 -12.91 8.41
N LYS A 34 10.50 -13.08 9.63
CA LYS A 34 11.02 -14.08 10.59
C LYS A 34 10.28 -15.41 10.61
N LEU A 35 9.02 -15.44 10.19
CA LEU A 35 8.16 -16.62 10.32
C LEU A 35 8.15 -17.53 9.09
N ASP A 36 8.34 -16.98 7.92
CA ASP A 36 8.21 -17.73 6.66
C ASP A 36 9.11 -17.09 5.60
N GLU A 37 10.23 -17.72 5.30
CA GLU A 37 11.20 -17.26 4.28
C GLU A 37 10.58 -17.12 2.87
N GLU A 38 9.42 -17.73 2.63
CA GLU A 38 8.69 -17.62 1.36
C GLU A 38 7.73 -16.40 1.32
N ILE A 39 7.52 -15.70 2.45
CA ILE A 39 6.62 -14.54 2.52
C ILE A 39 7.45 -13.29 2.80
N ASN A 40 7.64 -12.49 1.78
CA ASN A 40 8.34 -11.23 1.89
C ASN A 40 7.37 -10.06 1.97
N GLY A 41 7.63 -9.14 2.88
CA GLY A 41 6.84 -7.94 3.05
C GLY A 41 7.68 -6.67 3.00
N VAL A 42 7.08 -5.57 2.54
CA VAL A 42 7.70 -4.25 2.53
C VAL A 42 6.78 -3.21 3.15
N PHE A 43 7.36 -2.33 3.95
CA PHE A 43 6.71 -1.16 4.51
C PHE A 43 7.04 0.07 3.65
N LEU A 44 6.00 0.65 3.05
CA LEU A 44 6.08 1.79 2.15
C LEU A 44 5.53 3.04 2.82
N SER A 45 6.29 4.12 2.87
CA SER A 45 5.80 5.40 3.39
C SER A 45 6.15 6.57 2.46
N GLY A 46 5.21 7.49 2.32
CA GLY A 46 5.45 8.79 1.65
C GLY A 46 6.26 9.77 2.50
N ASN A 47 6.44 9.49 3.79
CA ASN A 47 7.18 10.33 4.73
C ASN A 47 8.66 9.95 4.76
N GLY A 48 9.47 10.60 3.90
CA GLY A 48 10.90 10.35 3.81
C GLY A 48 11.66 10.44 5.15
N PRO A 49 11.50 11.51 5.94
CA PRO A 49 12.08 11.60 7.29
C PRO A 49 11.74 10.41 8.20
N LEU A 50 10.49 9.94 8.19
CA LEU A 50 10.09 8.75 8.95
C LEU A 50 10.85 7.51 8.48
N VAL A 51 10.95 7.30 7.18
CA VAL A 51 11.70 6.17 6.61
C VAL A 51 13.15 6.17 7.07
N GLU A 52 13.81 7.33 7.07
CA GLU A 52 15.21 7.43 7.52
C GLU A 52 15.37 7.15 9.02
N VAL A 53 14.44 7.65 9.85
CA VAL A 53 14.41 7.36 11.29
C VAL A 53 14.22 5.86 11.53
N LEU A 54 13.27 5.23 10.82
CA LEU A 54 13.00 3.80 10.94
C LEU A 54 14.20 2.96 10.52
N LYS A 55 14.86 3.30 9.40
CA LYS A 55 16.07 2.63 8.94
C LYS A 55 17.22 2.74 9.95
N HIS A 56 17.34 3.90 10.59
CA HIS A 56 18.35 4.11 11.62
C HIS A 56 18.05 3.30 12.88
N ALA A 57 16.80 3.35 13.36
CA ALA A 57 16.38 2.69 14.59
C ALA A 57 16.39 1.15 14.50
N LEU A 58 15.98 0.60 13.36
CA LEU A 58 15.90 -0.83 13.12
C LEU A 58 17.21 -1.45 12.59
N GLY A 59 18.20 -0.61 12.27
CA GLY A 59 19.53 -1.04 11.85
C GLY A 59 19.59 -1.64 10.44
N LYS A 60 20.57 -2.52 10.21
CA LYS A 60 20.84 -3.04 8.85
C LYS A 60 19.71 -3.90 8.29
N GLU A 61 18.97 -4.61 9.14
CA GLU A 61 17.87 -5.50 8.75
C GLU A 61 16.71 -4.72 8.12
N SER A 62 16.45 -3.48 8.58
CA SER A 62 15.36 -2.65 8.06
C SER A 62 15.52 -2.19 6.62
N LYS A 63 16.73 -2.24 6.09
CA LYS A 63 17.01 -1.79 4.71
C LYS A 63 16.30 -2.65 3.67
N SER A 64 15.98 -3.89 4.02
CA SER A 64 15.27 -4.82 3.14
C SER A 64 13.76 -4.59 3.12
N PHE A 65 13.15 -4.15 4.23
CA PHE A 65 11.69 -4.10 4.34
C PHE A 65 11.08 -2.72 4.59
N VAL A 66 11.87 -1.63 4.73
CA VAL A 66 11.34 -0.26 4.86
C VAL A 66 11.89 0.62 3.73
N GLN A 67 11.00 1.19 2.92
CA GLN A 67 11.43 2.07 1.83
C GLN A 67 10.42 3.19 1.53
N PRO A 68 10.89 4.30 0.91
CA PRO A 68 10.00 5.33 0.41
C PRO A 68 9.10 4.76 -0.70
N VAL A 69 7.81 5.05 -0.66
CA VAL A 69 6.86 4.62 -1.70
C VAL A 69 7.29 5.09 -3.10
N HIS A 70 7.85 6.30 -3.20
CA HIS A 70 8.31 6.84 -4.48
C HIS A 70 9.44 6.03 -5.11
N ASN A 71 10.32 5.42 -4.31
CA ASN A 71 11.39 4.56 -4.83
C ASN A 71 10.80 3.25 -5.35
N PHE A 72 9.87 2.64 -4.61
CA PHE A 72 9.16 1.45 -5.02
C PHE A 72 8.42 1.67 -6.35
N LEU A 73 7.67 2.77 -6.46
CA LEU A 73 6.93 3.09 -7.67
C LEU A 73 7.85 3.47 -8.85
N LYS A 74 9.00 4.08 -8.60
CA LYS A 74 10.01 4.34 -9.64
C LYS A 74 10.61 3.06 -10.19
N GLU A 75 10.85 2.08 -9.33
CA GLU A 75 11.44 0.78 -9.70
C GLU A 75 10.45 -0.10 -10.46
N TYR A 76 9.23 -0.20 -9.95
CA TYR A 76 8.23 -1.15 -10.47
C TYR A 76 7.13 -0.49 -11.31
N GLY A 77 6.79 0.78 -11.10
CA GLY A 77 5.69 1.44 -11.80
C GLY A 77 5.93 1.62 -13.30
N GLY A 78 7.13 2.03 -13.68
CA GLY A 78 7.49 2.35 -15.07
C GLY A 78 7.88 1.15 -15.94
N ASN A 79 8.20 0.00 -15.35
CA ASN A 79 8.66 -1.19 -16.07
C ASN A 79 7.70 -2.37 -15.83
N VAL A 80 6.90 -2.68 -16.85
CA VAL A 80 5.90 -3.77 -16.78
C VAL A 80 6.51 -5.16 -16.59
N ASN A 81 7.78 -5.34 -16.88
CA ASN A 81 8.49 -6.60 -16.71
C ASN A 81 9.15 -6.72 -15.33
N SER A 82 9.19 -5.64 -14.56
CA SER A 82 9.74 -5.64 -13.21
C SER A 82 8.64 -6.05 -12.23
N ILE A 83 8.85 -7.17 -11.54
CA ILE A 83 7.92 -7.72 -10.56
C ILE A 83 8.61 -7.72 -9.20
N PRO A 84 7.99 -7.13 -8.15
CA PRO A 84 8.52 -7.22 -6.80
C PRO A 84 8.63 -8.66 -6.32
N HIS A 85 9.62 -8.92 -5.48
CA HIS A 85 9.72 -10.22 -4.81
C HIS A 85 8.84 -10.29 -3.55
N GLU A 86 8.39 -9.13 -3.07
CA GLU A 86 7.47 -9.04 -1.94
C GLU A 86 6.04 -9.32 -2.38
N ASN A 87 5.33 -10.11 -1.58
CA ASN A 87 3.91 -10.38 -1.78
C ASN A 87 3.02 -9.51 -0.88
N ILE A 88 3.59 -8.87 0.15
CA ILE A 88 2.83 -8.06 1.10
C ILE A 88 3.42 -6.65 1.15
N TRP A 89 2.57 -5.67 0.85
CA TRP A 89 2.95 -4.25 0.87
C TRP A 89 2.10 -3.50 1.88
N VAL A 90 2.74 -2.97 2.91
CA VAL A 90 2.08 -2.10 3.89
C VAL A 90 2.30 -0.66 3.45
N TYR A 91 1.23 0.02 3.06
CA TYR A 91 1.26 1.41 2.64
C TYR A 91 0.82 2.31 3.81
N ASP A 92 1.75 3.06 4.37
CA ASP A 92 1.50 3.97 5.49
C ASP A 92 0.92 5.31 5.01
N GLU A 93 -0.03 5.86 5.78
CA GLU A 93 -0.76 7.10 5.44
C GLU A 93 -1.44 7.00 4.06
N ALA A 94 -2.09 5.88 3.77
CA ALA A 94 -2.65 5.56 2.45
C ALA A 94 -3.71 6.56 1.97
N GLN A 95 -4.34 7.35 2.86
CA GLN A 95 -5.24 8.44 2.51
C GLN A 95 -4.51 9.62 1.83
N ARG A 96 -3.17 9.70 1.96
CA ARG A 96 -2.33 10.75 1.35
C ARG A 96 -1.70 10.32 0.03
N ALA A 97 -2.12 9.18 -0.51
CA ALA A 97 -1.65 8.72 -1.80
C ALA A 97 -1.96 9.77 -2.89
N TRP A 98 -1.01 9.99 -3.78
CA TRP A 98 -1.14 11.00 -4.82
C TRP A 98 -2.20 10.61 -5.86
N ASP A 99 -3.03 11.58 -6.21
CA ASP A 99 -3.95 11.49 -7.34
C ASP A 99 -3.23 11.56 -8.71
N SER A 100 -3.99 11.42 -9.78
CA SER A 100 -3.47 11.46 -11.15
C SER A 100 -2.80 12.79 -11.51
N ASP A 101 -3.30 13.91 -10.99
CA ASP A 101 -2.78 15.24 -11.31
C ASP A 101 -1.44 15.47 -10.60
N GLN A 102 -1.34 15.05 -9.34
CA GLN A 102 -0.10 15.10 -8.58
C GLN A 102 0.97 14.19 -9.19
N VAL A 103 0.60 12.98 -9.60
CA VAL A 103 1.51 12.04 -10.25
C VAL A 103 1.93 12.57 -11.62
N LEU A 104 1.01 13.13 -12.42
CA LEU A 104 1.32 13.74 -13.71
C LEU A 104 2.33 14.88 -13.55
N ALA A 105 2.11 15.77 -12.59
CA ALA A 105 3.00 16.89 -12.31
C ALA A 105 4.41 16.47 -11.85
N LYS A 106 4.53 15.35 -11.12
CA LYS A 106 5.79 14.93 -10.50
C LYS A 106 6.52 13.80 -11.24
N ARG A 107 5.77 12.92 -11.94
CA ARG A 107 6.30 11.71 -12.59
C ARG A 107 6.01 11.63 -14.09
N GLY A 108 5.14 12.52 -14.62
CA GLY A 108 4.88 12.63 -16.05
C GLY A 108 3.90 11.60 -16.63
N HIS A 109 3.12 10.90 -15.80
CA HIS A 109 2.04 10.01 -16.25
C HIS A 109 0.76 10.23 -15.43
N GLY A 110 -0.40 9.86 -16.01
CA GLY A 110 -1.72 10.20 -15.45
C GLY A 110 -2.38 9.12 -14.60
N ASN A 111 -1.64 8.16 -14.03
CA ASN A 111 -2.18 7.22 -13.06
C ASN A 111 -2.06 7.81 -11.65
N SER A 112 -2.98 7.48 -10.75
CA SER A 112 -2.79 7.74 -9.32
C SER A 112 -1.77 6.77 -8.70
N GLU A 113 -1.26 7.06 -7.50
CA GLU A 113 -0.38 6.10 -6.78
C GLU A 113 -1.09 4.78 -6.48
N PRO A 114 -2.37 4.74 -6.02
CA PRO A 114 -3.12 3.51 -5.91
C PRO A 114 -3.25 2.73 -7.23
N ASP A 115 -3.49 3.42 -8.37
CA ASP A 115 -3.52 2.77 -9.69
C ASP A 115 -2.20 2.05 -9.98
N ASP A 116 -1.07 2.70 -9.70
CA ASP A 116 0.25 2.11 -9.95
C ASP A 116 0.51 0.92 -9.01
N ILE A 117 0.19 1.03 -7.72
CA ILE A 117 0.36 -0.04 -6.73
C ILE A 117 -0.48 -1.27 -7.10
N VAL A 118 -1.76 -1.07 -7.44
CA VAL A 118 -2.67 -2.17 -7.84
C VAL A 118 -2.17 -2.83 -9.13
N LYS A 119 -1.75 -2.05 -10.14
CA LYS A 119 -1.16 -2.57 -11.39
C LYS A 119 0.11 -3.39 -11.15
N ILE A 120 0.93 -3.01 -10.17
CA ILE A 120 2.10 -3.81 -9.79
C ILE A 120 1.64 -5.14 -9.17
N GLY A 121 0.62 -5.12 -8.31
CA GLY A 121 0.01 -6.33 -7.74
C GLY A 121 -0.57 -7.26 -8.78
N ASP A 122 -1.19 -6.70 -9.82
CA ASP A 122 -1.75 -7.47 -10.94
C ASP A 122 -0.69 -8.27 -11.73
N ARG A 123 0.57 -7.85 -11.68
CA ARG A 123 1.66 -8.59 -12.37
C ARG A 123 2.13 -9.82 -11.61
N ILE A 124 1.84 -9.91 -10.31
CA ILE A 124 2.22 -11.07 -9.52
C ILE A 124 1.32 -12.25 -9.90
N ASN A 125 1.93 -13.31 -10.39
CA ASN A 125 1.19 -14.47 -10.92
C ASN A 125 0.54 -15.35 -9.84
N SER A 126 0.99 -15.20 -8.58
CA SER A 126 0.47 -15.99 -7.47
C SER A 126 -0.56 -15.20 -6.65
N TRP A 127 -0.13 -14.49 -5.67
CA TRP A 127 -0.99 -13.72 -4.76
C TRP A 127 -0.26 -12.47 -4.30
N SER A 128 -1.01 -11.42 -3.99
CA SER A 128 -0.47 -10.21 -3.36
C SER A 128 -1.43 -9.67 -2.30
N VAL A 129 -0.89 -8.95 -1.32
CA VAL A 129 -1.67 -8.29 -0.28
C VAL A 129 -1.19 -6.85 -0.14
N ILE A 130 -2.09 -5.92 -0.33
CA ILE A 130 -1.88 -4.51 0.00
C ILE A 130 -2.56 -4.24 1.35
N VAL A 131 -1.82 -3.76 2.33
CA VAL A 131 -2.34 -3.31 3.62
C VAL A 131 -2.24 -1.79 3.64
N ALA A 132 -3.35 -1.11 3.43
CA ALA A 132 -3.43 0.35 3.43
C ALA A 132 -3.77 0.87 4.84
N LEU A 133 -2.83 1.56 5.48
CA LEU A 133 -3.02 2.16 6.80
C LEU A 133 -3.57 3.59 6.62
N ILE A 134 -4.78 3.82 7.14
CA ILE A 134 -5.55 5.04 6.93
C ILE A 134 -5.71 5.80 8.24
N GLY A 135 -5.23 7.03 8.26
CA GLY A 135 -5.42 7.96 9.38
C GLY A 135 -6.77 8.67 9.28
N GLU A 136 -7.59 8.55 10.31
CA GLU A 136 -8.89 9.25 10.39
C GLU A 136 -8.74 10.61 11.08
N GLY A 137 -9.52 11.62 10.62
CA GLY A 137 -9.60 12.92 11.30
C GLY A 137 -8.37 13.82 11.13
N GLN A 138 -7.47 13.53 10.20
CA GLN A 138 -6.33 14.38 9.86
C GLN A 138 -6.58 15.26 8.63
N SER A 139 -7.81 15.49 8.24
CA SER A 139 -8.16 16.39 7.13
C SER A 139 -7.72 17.82 7.41
N ILE A 140 -6.43 18.11 7.21
CA ILE A 140 -5.85 19.46 7.33
C ILE A 140 -5.96 20.21 5.99
N HIS A 141 -6.18 19.49 4.88
CA HIS A 141 -6.30 20.07 3.55
C HIS A 141 -7.55 19.58 2.82
N VAL A 142 -8.21 20.50 2.11
CA VAL A 142 -9.25 20.18 1.13
C VAL A 142 -8.63 19.25 0.08
N GLY A 143 -9.11 18.00 0.02
CA GLY A 143 -8.57 16.98 -0.91
C GLY A 143 -8.03 15.71 -0.26
N GLU A 144 -7.82 15.67 1.07
CA GLU A 144 -7.38 14.43 1.77
C GLU A 144 -8.49 13.39 1.89
N GLU A 145 -9.77 13.77 1.68
CA GLU A 145 -10.90 12.83 1.55
C GLU A 145 -10.87 12.04 0.22
N VAL A 146 -10.03 12.45 -0.72
CA VAL A 146 -9.93 11.85 -2.06
C VAL A 146 -9.19 10.50 -2.03
N GLY A 147 -8.40 10.23 -0.99
CA GLY A 147 -7.52 9.05 -0.96
C GLY A 147 -8.25 7.71 -0.97
N LEU A 148 -9.35 7.55 -0.21
CA LEU A 148 -10.11 6.29 -0.17
C LEU A 148 -10.77 5.96 -1.51
N PRO A 149 -11.51 6.89 -2.16
CA PRO A 149 -12.04 6.69 -3.50
C PRO A 149 -10.97 6.33 -4.54
N LEU A 150 -9.73 6.81 -4.40
CA LEU A 150 -8.65 6.43 -5.31
C LEU A 150 -8.32 4.93 -5.23
N TRP A 151 -8.35 4.34 -4.02
CA TRP A 151 -8.13 2.90 -3.85
C TRP A 151 -9.27 2.08 -4.46
N ALA A 152 -10.55 2.49 -4.25
CA ALA A 152 -11.70 1.85 -4.88
C ALA A 152 -11.59 1.90 -6.41
N ASN A 153 -11.36 3.08 -6.97
CA ASN A 153 -11.19 3.27 -8.42
C ASN A 153 -10.02 2.46 -8.99
N ALA A 154 -8.92 2.31 -8.23
CA ALA A 154 -7.78 1.52 -8.67
C ALA A 154 -8.11 0.03 -8.77
N ILE A 155 -8.87 -0.49 -7.80
CA ILE A 155 -9.36 -1.87 -7.83
C ILE A 155 -10.35 -2.07 -8.98
N GLU A 156 -11.28 -1.14 -9.21
CA GLU A 156 -12.24 -1.20 -10.32
C GLU A 156 -11.55 -1.27 -11.69
N LYS A 157 -10.47 -0.53 -11.86
CA LYS A 157 -9.65 -0.55 -13.09
C LYS A 157 -8.75 -1.79 -13.21
N SER A 158 -8.64 -2.60 -12.15
CA SER A 158 -7.77 -3.77 -12.16
C SER A 158 -8.28 -4.83 -13.14
N GLY A 159 -7.35 -5.53 -13.76
CA GLY A 159 -7.66 -6.68 -14.61
C GLY A 159 -7.82 -8.01 -13.85
N LYS A 160 -7.73 -8.01 -12.53
CA LYS A 160 -7.83 -9.19 -11.67
C LYS A 160 -8.86 -9.01 -10.57
N ASP A 161 -9.34 -10.14 -10.05
CA ASP A 161 -10.23 -10.15 -8.90
C ASP A 161 -9.45 -9.83 -7.63
N TRP A 162 -9.83 -8.76 -6.95
CA TRP A 162 -9.31 -8.34 -5.66
C TRP A 162 -10.34 -8.59 -4.57
N ARG A 163 -9.93 -9.23 -3.50
CA ARG A 163 -10.74 -9.32 -2.29
C ARG A 163 -10.46 -8.13 -1.39
N ILE A 164 -11.52 -7.43 -0.95
CA ILE A 164 -11.40 -6.25 -0.12
C ILE A 164 -11.80 -6.59 1.30
N PHE A 165 -10.96 -6.19 2.26
CA PHE A 165 -11.22 -6.30 3.70
C PHE A 165 -11.16 -4.89 4.27
N CYS A 166 -12.29 -4.37 4.69
CA CYS A 166 -12.40 -3.03 5.25
C CYS A 166 -13.30 -3.01 6.49
N PRO A 167 -13.17 -2.00 7.37
CA PRO A 167 -14.13 -1.75 8.42
C PRO A 167 -15.54 -1.48 7.84
N GLU A 168 -16.59 -1.91 8.54
CA GLU A 168 -18.00 -1.77 8.13
C GLU A 168 -18.36 -0.34 7.66
N LYS A 169 -17.82 0.68 8.32
CA LYS A 169 -18.06 2.09 7.95
C LYS A 169 -17.51 2.49 6.57
N LEU A 170 -16.63 1.69 5.96
CA LEU A 170 -16.08 1.91 4.63
C LEU A 170 -16.68 0.97 3.56
N GLU A 171 -17.60 0.08 3.95
CA GLU A 171 -18.22 -0.86 3.00
C GLU A 171 -18.97 -0.15 1.88
N SER A 172 -19.57 1.03 2.15
CA SER A 172 -20.25 1.81 1.12
C SER A 172 -19.31 2.30 0.01
N ASP A 173 -18.05 2.59 0.34
CA ASP A 173 -17.04 3.08 -0.62
C ASP A 173 -16.54 1.95 -1.54
N PHE A 174 -16.82 0.70 -1.15
CA PHE A 174 -16.41 -0.52 -1.84
C PHE A 174 -17.57 -1.46 -2.14
N SER A 175 -18.83 -0.95 -2.10
CA SER A 175 -20.06 -1.77 -2.21
C SER A 175 -20.20 -2.51 -3.55
N GLU A 176 -19.52 -2.06 -4.59
CA GLU A 176 -19.56 -2.70 -5.91
C GLU A 176 -18.66 -3.96 -6.03
N PHE A 177 -17.86 -4.26 -4.99
CA PHE A 177 -16.87 -5.35 -4.99
C PHE A 177 -17.24 -6.55 -4.11
N ASN A 178 -18.47 -6.63 -3.59
CA ASN A 178 -19.00 -7.73 -2.76
C ASN A 178 -19.87 -8.69 -3.56
#